data_084d23456e53a11282a70987f49cc9c0
#
_entry.id   084d23456e53a11282a70987f49cc9c0
#
_cell.length_a   1.000
_cell.length_b   1.000
_cell.length_c   1.000
_cell.angle_alpha   90.00
_cell.angle_beta   90.00
_cell.angle_gamma   90.00
#
_symmetry.space_group_name_H-M   'P 1'
#
loop_
_entity.id
_entity.type
_entity.pdbx_description
1 polymer ?
#
loop_
_entity_poly.entity_id
_entity_poly.type
_entity_poly.pdbx_seq_one_letter_code
_entity_poly.pdbx_strand_id
1 'polypeptide(L)' 'MTNKLNPIASFIKEKRKKLNLTQIELAEKAGVGIRFIRELEQGKETLQLNKVNQVLQLFGHEAGPVKKIIED' A
#
# COMPACT_ATOMS: atom_id res chain seq x y z
N MET A 1 9.51 -3.24 15.19
CA MET A 1 9.49 -2.15 15.25
C MET A 1 9.46 -1.32 14.08
N THR A 2 10.14 -1.59 13.07
CA THR A 2 10.13 -0.75 11.97
C THR A 2 8.78 -0.71 11.33
N ASN A 3 7.99 -1.74 11.45
CA ASN A 3 6.71 -1.73 10.85
C ASN A 3 5.84 -0.61 11.26
N LYS A 4 5.90 -0.24 12.48
CA LYS A 4 5.06 0.82 12.93
C LYS A 4 5.50 2.11 12.35
N LEU A 5 6.66 2.17 11.72
CA LEU A 5 7.12 3.39 11.11
C LEU A 5 6.82 3.44 9.63
N ASN A 6 6.11 2.45 9.10
CA ASN A 6 5.77 2.43 7.69
C ASN A 6 4.33 2.90 7.50
N PRO A 7 4.13 4.18 7.20
CA PRO A 7 2.80 4.74 7.10
C PRO A 7 1.99 4.18 5.93
N ILE A 8 2.66 3.73 4.87
CA ILE A 8 1.95 3.18 3.73
C ILE A 8 1.32 1.84 4.11
N ALA A 9 2.07 0.99 4.81
CA ALA A 9 1.55 -0.31 5.23
C ALA A 9 0.32 -0.13 6.12
N SER A 10 0.42 0.79 7.08
CA SER A 10 -0.68 1.05 8.00
C SER A 10 -1.89 1.61 7.27
N PHE A 11 -1.64 2.54 6.35
CA PHE A 11 -2.70 3.19 5.60
C PHE A 11 -3.47 2.16 4.77
N ILE A 12 -2.75 1.29 4.06
CA ILE A 12 -3.38 0.28 3.21
C ILE A 12 -4.21 -0.68 4.06
N LYS A 13 -3.65 -1.16 5.15
CA LYS A 13 -4.35 -2.10 6.00
C LYS A 13 -5.61 -1.48 6.58
N GLU A 14 -5.51 -0.24 7.02
CA GLU A 14 -6.63 0.45 7.61
C GLU A 14 -7.74 0.68 6.60
N LYS A 15 -7.38 1.13 5.39
CA LYS A 15 -8.37 1.37 4.37
C LYS A 15 -9.03 0.07 3.92
N ARG A 16 -8.24 -0.99 3.80
CA ARG A 16 -8.77 -2.28 3.41
C ARG A 16 -9.84 -2.73 4.42
N LYS A 17 -9.52 -2.60 5.70
CA LYS A 17 -10.45 -3.02 6.73
C LYS A 17 -11.70 -2.15 6.77
N LYS A 18 -11.55 -0.87 6.53
CA LYS A 18 -12.69 0.02 6.51
C LYS A 18 -13.66 -0.34 5.40
N LEU A 19 -13.15 -0.86 4.30
CA LEU A 19 -13.97 -1.24 3.17
C LEU A 19 -14.42 -2.70 3.28
N ASN A 20 -14.06 -3.37 4.37
CA ASN A 20 -14.40 -4.76 4.61
C ASN A 20 -13.88 -5.69 3.51
N LEU A 21 -12.67 -5.43 3.05
CA LEU A 21 -12.06 -6.25 2.02
C LEU A 21 -11.06 -7.22 2.63
N THR A 22 -11.00 -8.42 2.08
CA THR A 22 -9.94 -9.35 2.46
C THR A 22 -8.70 -8.96 1.65
N GLN A 23 -7.56 -9.52 2.00
CA GLN A 23 -6.33 -9.26 1.24
C GLN A 23 -6.48 -9.77 -0.18
N ILE A 24 -7.18 -10.90 -0.37
CA ILE A 24 -7.39 -11.44 -1.69
C ILE A 24 -8.23 -10.48 -2.52
N GLU A 25 -9.28 -9.94 -1.93
CA GLU A 25 -10.15 -9.01 -2.64
C GLU A 25 -9.40 -7.73 -3.01
N LEU A 26 -8.57 -7.25 -2.11
CA LEU A 26 -7.80 -6.04 -2.41
C LEU A 26 -6.84 -6.31 -3.55
N ALA A 27 -6.18 -7.48 -3.53
CA ALA A 27 -5.24 -7.83 -4.59
C ALA A 27 -5.94 -7.86 -5.94
N GLU A 28 -7.12 -8.44 -5.98
CA GLU A 28 -7.88 -8.53 -7.22
C GLU A 28 -8.30 -7.15 -7.71
N LYS A 29 -8.78 -6.31 -6.82
CA LYS A 29 -9.22 -4.98 -7.22
C LYS A 29 -8.06 -4.10 -7.68
N ALA A 30 -6.91 -4.26 -7.08
CA ALA A 30 -5.76 -3.45 -7.44
C ALA A 30 -5.00 -4.02 -8.64
N GLY A 31 -5.27 -5.26 -9.00
CA GLY A 31 -4.56 -5.88 -10.10
C GLY A 31 -3.15 -6.32 -9.75
N VAL A 32 -2.93 -6.71 -8.50
CA VAL A 32 -1.63 -7.20 -8.05
C VAL A 32 -1.81 -8.55 -7.38
N GLY A 33 -0.72 -9.23 -7.10
CA GLY A 33 -0.81 -10.55 -6.46
C GLY A 33 -1.09 -10.47 -4.98
N ILE A 34 -1.64 -11.55 -4.42
CA ILE A 34 -1.93 -11.58 -2.99
C ILE A 34 -0.65 -11.51 -2.18
N ARG A 35 0.44 -12.11 -2.67
CA ARG A 35 1.69 -12.06 -1.96
C ARG A 35 2.18 -10.62 -1.86
N PHE A 36 1.97 -9.85 -2.92
CA PHE A 36 2.38 -8.44 -2.92
C PHE A 36 1.60 -7.68 -1.82
N ILE A 37 0.29 -7.93 -1.71
CA ILE A 37 -0.51 -7.27 -0.70
C ILE A 37 -0.02 -7.65 0.70
N ARG A 38 0.30 -8.93 0.92
CA ARG A 38 0.77 -9.36 2.22
C ARG A 38 2.08 -8.67 2.60
N GLU A 39 3.00 -8.59 1.65
CA GLU A 39 4.28 -7.96 1.90
C GLU A 39 4.12 -6.47 2.12
N LEU A 40 3.22 -5.85 1.36
CA LEU A 40 2.97 -4.44 1.49
C LEU A 40 2.43 -4.11 2.89
N GLU A 41 1.48 -4.89 3.37
CA GLU A 41 0.90 -4.65 4.68
C GLU A 41 1.84 -5.01 5.82
N GLN A 42 2.83 -5.84 5.55
CA GLN A 42 3.83 -6.17 6.55
C GLN A 42 4.92 -5.10 6.62
N GLY A 43 4.88 -4.13 5.74
CA GLY A 43 5.84 -3.04 5.78
C GLY A 43 7.14 -3.29 5.05
N LYS A 44 7.13 -4.25 4.10
CA LYS A 44 8.34 -4.53 3.35
C LYS A 44 8.71 -3.29 2.55
N GLU A 45 9.97 -2.90 2.64
CA GLU A 45 10.42 -1.66 2.02
C GLU A 45 10.95 -1.75 0.59
N THR A 46 11.20 -2.96 0.11
CA THR A 46 11.81 -3.12 -1.20
C THR A 46 10.79 -3.49 -2.28
N LEU A 47 9.58 -2.99 -2.15
CA LEU A 47 8.55 -3.29 -3.13
C LEU A 47 8.59 -2.28 -4.28
N GLN A 48 8.13 -2.71 -5.44
CA GLN A 48 8.11 -1.84 -6.61
C GLN A 48 7.11 -0.72 -6.42
N LEU A 49 7.57 0.49 -6.59
CA LEU A 49 6.74 1.66 -6.37
C LEU A 49 5.53 1.71 -7.28
N ASN A 50 5.69 1.30 -8.53
CA ASN A 50 4.56 1.34 -9.45
C ASN A 50 3.44 0.41 -8.99
N LYS A 51 3.78 -0.73 -8.37
CA LYS A 51 2.75 -1.63 -7.86
C LYS A 51 2.15 -1.10 -6.57
N VAL A 52 2.96 -0.46 -5.75
CA VAL A 52 2.46 0.17 -4.54
C VAL A 52 1.43 1.22 -4.94
N ASN A 53 1.73 2.00 -5.98
CA ASN A 53 0.81 3.02 -6.44
C ASN A 53 -0.47 2.45 -7.03
N GLN A 54 -0.39 1.26 -7.65
CA GLN A 54 -1.60 0.62 -8.13
C GLN A 54 -2.58 0.38 -6.99
N VAL A 55 -2.06 -0.01 -5.83
CA VAL A 55 -2.90 -0.26 -4.68
C VAL A 55 -3.40 1.06 -4.09
N LEU A 56 -2.50 2.02 -3.97
CA LEU A 56 -2.89 3.32 -3.39
C LEU A 56 -3.91 4.05 -4.25
N GLN A 57 -3.84 3.89 -5.55
CA GLN A 57 -4.77 4.57 -6.43
C GLN A 57 -6.21 4.10 -6.25
N LEU A 58 -6.39 2.89 -5.73
CA LEU A 58 -7.72 2.41 -5.45
C LEU A 58 -8.34 3.30 -4.39
N PHE A 59 -7.53 3.90 -3.53
CA PHE A 59 -8.00 4.73 -2.45
C PHE A 59 -7.79 6.23 -2.76
N GLY A 60 -7.47 6.54 -4.01
CA GLY A 60 -7.27 7.94 -4.41
C GLY A 60 -5.96 8.54 -3.94
N HIS A 61 -4.94 7.72 -3.72
CA HIS A 61 -3.66 8.20 -3.23
C HIS A 61 -2.52 7.73 -4.10
N GLU A 62 -1.35 8.24 -3.82
CA GLU A 62 -0.18 7.90 -4.57
C GLU A 62 1.04 8.09 -3.69
N ALA A 63 2.02 7.19 -3.82
CA ALA A 63 3.26 7.30 -3.08
C ALA A 63 4.36 7.70 -4.03
N GLY A 64 5.35 8.37 -3.53
CA GLY A 64 6.47 8.72 -4.36
C GLY A 64 7.31 9.80 -3.72
N PRO A 65 8.43 10.00 -4.30
CA PRO A 65 9.34 10.98 -3.76
C PRO A 65 8.77 12.33 -3.93
N VAL A 66 7.89 12.41 -4.84
CA VAL A 66 7.31 13.61 -5.02
C VAL A 66 6.87 14.22 -3.85
N LYS A 67 6.30 13.49 -3.13
CA LYS A 67 5.85 14.04 -2.10
C LYS A 67 6.80 14.53 -1.26
N LYS A 68 7.74 14.13 -1.39
CA LYS A 68 8.62 14.55 -0.57
C LYS A 68 9.23 15.58 -1.12
N ILE A 69 8.93 15.61 -2.14
CA ILE A 69 9.53 16.48 -2.68
C ILE A 69 9.06 17.64 -2.53
N ILE A 70 8.36 17.56 -2.45
CA ILE A 70 8.13 18.43 -2.25
C ILE A 70 8.39 18.98 -1.23
N GLU A 71 8.67 18.70 -0.82
CA GLU A 71 9.14 19.07 0.04
C GLU A 71 9.97 19.35 0.24
N ASP A 72 10.30 19.29 -0.34
CA ASP A 72 11.16 19.44 -0.29
C ASP A 72 11.54 19.91 -0.13
#